data_37bbf97dffc658fcb4139b3665bf3d75
#
_entry.id   37bbf97dffc658fcb4139b3665bf3d75
#
_cell.length_a   1.000
_cell.length_b   1.000
_cell.length_c   1.000
_cell.angle_alpha   90.00
_cell.angle_beta   90.00
_cell.angle_gamma   90.00
#
_symmetry.space_group_name_H-M   'P 1'
#
loop_
_entity.id
_entity.type
_entity.pdbx_description
1 polymer ?
#
loop_
_entity_poly.entity_id
_entity_poly.type
_entity_poly.pdbx_seq_one_letter_code
_entity_poly.pdbx_strand_id
1 'polypeptide(L)'
;MVIAVVVAAVCMITLTAKAVFGQASCTNTPLLVNVVASNDIAPAVENVANAFNNQNPTSAGRCVQVQVDQADSATEAAQIDGQAGRQGAAVDAWIPDSSLWVDATRSYPVGAQIVQPTGQSVARSPLMLVTTKAVATETGVFTAPPGWALLLPSSYGGPPASTGISVDLPDPTTSAAGLTSLVQVSRQLGTGPAARTAVTDFALGVQSTENFDSAAALAQFVATTQPPFDRRAITVATEQAVLGYDKNTPKAPLDAVYATGASQPLGTPELDYPYVVTASQPAVLRAAAKFGNYLQSSYAQSVMRAYGFRSSNGVPDVMPRSTELAAQQLQLASAATPAEAAANLQDWQRLGLGFRDLVLQDVSPAMNQPSGLANLSLEQLLAQTASKGLGLFPDGTQMGVWLIGKSSVSHPYTEAVPIGPLSANIGVLTRRADIDQIDATATTSPSGSLALYDAILDAYRKMSASYAPQYVNAVIVLTAGNDAHGDMPASSLVAQLQKLYNPNRKVEVIALQFGAQGNFQALQQIAAATGGAAFQVTNPAEIGQVFVEAVSQRVSG
;
A
#
# COMPACT_ATOMS: atom_id res chain seq x y z
N MET A 1 -52.18 37.80 56.73
CA MET A 1 -52.08 37.60 55.26
C MET A 1 -50.77 38.12 54.65
N VAL A 2 -50.09 39.10 55.22
CA VAL A 2 -48.83 39.65 54.71
C VAL A 2 -47.60 38.73 54.93
N ILE A 3 -47.55 37.99 56.03
CA ILE A 3 -46.43 37.10 56.35
C ILE A 3 -46.37 35.84 55.47
N ALA A 4 -47.52 35.31 55.06
CA ALA A 4 -47.60 34.14 54.18
C ALA A 4 -47.14 34.46 52.72
N VAL A 5 -47.33 35.68 52.25
CA VAL A 5 -46.91 36.12 50.91
C VAL A 5 -45.39 36.33 50.83
N VAL A 6 -44.78 36.83 51.93
CA VAL A 6 -43.32 37.04 52.00
C VAL A 6 -42.57 35.71 52.05
N VAL A 7 -43.08 34.69 52.80
CA VAL A 7 -42.46 33.35 52.83
C VAL A 7 -42.57 32.63 51.48
N ALA A 8 -43.72 32.77 50.79
CA ALA A 8 -43.88 32.20 49.44
C ALA A 8 -42.95 32.86 48.39
N ALA A 9 -42.76 34.19 48.48
CA ALA A 9 -41.86 34.92 47.59
C ALA A 9 -40.38 34.58 47.85
N VAL A 10 -39.98 34.42 49.11
CA VAL A 10 -38.60 34.00 49.46
C VAL A 10 -38.34 32.55 49.05
N CYS A 11 -39.33 31.64 49.20
CA CYS A 11 -39.17 30.25 48.70
C CYS A 11 -39.14 30.17 47.17
N MET A 12 -39.89 30.98 46.45
CA MET A 12 -39.80 31.03 44.98
C MET A 12 -38.48 31.64 44.49
N ILE A 13 -37.96 32.68 45.16
CA ILE A 13 -36.67 33.27 44.79
C ILE A 13 -35.50 32.28 45.12
N THR A 14 -35.57 31.50 46.18
CA THR A 14 -34.58 30.48 46.47
C THR A 14 -34.65 29.25 45.56
N LEU A 15 -35.84 28.88 45.08
CA LEU A 15 -36.03 27.81 44.12
C LEU A 15 -35.61 28.24 42.68
N THR A 16 -35.91 29.48 42.30
CA THR A 16 -35.41 30.00 40.99
C THR A 16 -33.92 30.30 41.01
N ALA A 17 -33.34 30.74 42.15
CA ALA A 17 -31.91 30.92 42.28
C ALA A 17 -31.17 29.56 42.23
N LYS A 18 -31.70 28.49 42.81
CA LYS A 18 -31.12 27.14 42.63
C LYS A 18 -31.24 26.60 41.20
N ALA A 19 -32.27 26.95 40.46
CA ALA A 19 -32.43 26.57 39.05
C ALA A 19 -31.53 27.37 38.12
N VAL A 20 -31.16 28.61 38.48
CA VAL A 20 -30.28 29.48 37.68
C VAL A 20 -28.79 29.36 38.06
N PHE A 21 -28.49 29.00 39.32
CA PHE A 21 -27.13 28.83 39.80
C PHE A 21 -26.70 27.36 39.99
N GLY A 22 -27.49 26.43 39.46
CA GLY A 22 -27.17 24.99 39.49
C GLY A 22 -26.19 24.52 38.40
N GLN A 23 -25.51 25.39 37.69
CA GLN A 23 -24.32 25.01 36.96
C GLN A 23 -23.20 24.74 38.00
N ALA A 24 -22.83 23.49 38.15
CA ALA A 24 -21.70 23.11 38.94
C ALA A 24 -20.50 23.90 38.43
N SER A 25 -20.06 24.91 39.21
CA SER A 25 -18.83 25.63 38.89
C SER A 25 -17.69 24.62 39.03
N CYS A 26 -16.98 24.38 37.93
CA CYS A 26 -15.82 23.50 37.86
C CYS A 26 -14.66 24.11 38.65
N THR A 27 -14.70 23.98 39.99
CA THR A 27 -13.70 24.55 40.91
C THR A 27 -12.48 23.63 41.11
N ASN A 28 -12.58 22.37 40.70
CA ASN A 28 -11.50 21.37 40.87
C ASN A 28 -10.75 21.18 39.53
N THR A 29 -9.50 20.74 39.61
CA THR A 29 -8.71 20.36 38.43
C THR A 29 -9.54 19.41 37.54
N PRO A 30 -9.77 19.76 36.26
CA PRO A 30 -10.61 18.96 35.38
C PRO A 30 -10.02 17.57 35.16
N LEU A 31 -10.89 16.61 34.83
CA LEU A 31 -10.50 15.31 34.34
C LEU A 31 -10.27 15.45 32.84
N LEU A 32 -9.02 15.38 32.42
CA LEU A 32 -8.67 15.44 31.01
C LEU A 32 -9.00 14.11 30.32
N VAL A 33 -9.47 14.20 29.09
CA VAL A 33 -9.65 13.09 28.17
C VAL A 33 -8.93 13.46 26.87
N ASN A 34 -7.83 12.79 26.60
CA ASN A 34 -7.03 13.02 25.41
C ASN A 34 -7.58 12.15 24.28
N VAL A 35 -8.12 12.78 23.24
CA VAL A 35 -8.64 12.14 22.04
C VAL A 35 -7.67 12.39 20.91
N VAL A 36 -7.19 11.34 20.27
CA VAL A 36 -6.45 11.47 19.01
C VAL A 36 -7.38 11.13 17.86
N ALA A 37 -7.44 11.99 16.84
CA ALA A 37 -8.26 11.81 15.66
C ALA A 37 -7.41 11.91 14.39
N SER A 38 -7.81 11.20 13.33
CA SER A 38 -7.18 11.32 12.02
C SER A 38 -7.21 12.76 11.52
N ASN A 39 -6.21 13.12 10.72
CA ASN A 39 -5.95 14.51 10.31
C ASN A 39 -7.16 15.17 9.64
N ASP A 40 -7.95 14.41 8.89
CA ASP A 40 -9.10 14.89 8.13
C ASP A 40 -10.34 15.17 9.02
N ILE A 41 -10.59 14.35 10.06
CA ILE A 41 -11.77 14.50 10.93
C ILE A 41 -11.46 15.33 12.19
N ALA A 42 -10.20 15.47 12.60
CA ALA A 42 -9.81 16.16 13.82
C ALA A 42 -10.44 17.57 13.97
N PRO A 43 -10.48 18.42 12.93
CA PRO A 43 -11.10 19.75 13.05
C PRO A 43 -12.61 19.70 13.38
N ALA A 44 -13.34 18.70 12.85
CA ALA A 44 -14.74 18.50 13.15
C ALA A 44 -14.94 17.99 14.59
N VAL A 45 -14.10 17.03 15.02
CA VAL A 45 -14.11 16.47 16.38
C VAL A 45 -13.75 17.54 17.40
N GLU A 46 -12.79 18.41 17.13
CA GLU A 46 -12.42 19.55 18.00
C GLU A 46 -13.60 20.53 18.17
N ASN A 47 -14.31 20.84 17.10
CA ASN A 47 -15.52 21.68 17.19
C ASN A 47 -16.57 21.06 18.11
N VAL A 48 -16.80 19.73 17.98
CA VAL A 48 -17.73 19.01 18.84
C VAL A 48 -17.22 18.94 20.29
N ALA A 49 -15.91 18.73 20.50
CA ALA A 49 -15.31 18.70 21.84
C ALA A 49 -15.44 20.03 22.56
N ASN A 50 -15.26 21.15 21.86
CA ASN A 50 -15.49 22.50 22.40
C ASN A 50 -16.94 22.70 22.85
N ALA A 51 -17.91 22.25 22.05
CA ALA A 51 -19.32 22.30 22.43
C ALA A 51 -19.65 21.38 23.60
N PHE A 52 -19.04 20.21 23.68
CA PHE A 52 -19.17 19.29 24.82
C PHE A 52 -18.59 19.90 26.10
N ASN A 53 -17.39 20.46 26.04
CA ASN A 53 -16.71 21.09 27.18
C ASN A 53 -17.52 22.27 27.74
N ASN A 54 -18.16 23.07 26.89
CA ASN A 54 -18.98 24.20 27.29
C ASN A 54 -20.24 23.79 28.07
N GLN A 55 -20.66 22.52 28.02
CA GLN A 55 -21.76 21.99 28.83
C GLN A 55 -21.32 21.63 30.27
N ASN A 56 -20.04 21.78 30.60
CA ASN A 56 -19.46 21.41 31.90
C ASN A 56 -19.79 19.96 32.31
N PRO A 57 -19.56 18.96 31.45
CA PRO A 57 -19.87 17.58 31.78
C PRO A 57 -19.03 17.10 32.94
N THR A 58 -19.57 16.19 33.74
CA THR A 58 -18.88 15.67 34.91
C THR A 58 -18.71 14.16 34.85
N SER A 59 -17.60 13.65 35.42
CA SER A 59 -17.34 12.23 35.64
C SER A 59 -16.66 12.05 36.99
N ALA A 60 -17.17 11.12 37.84
CA ALA A 60 -16.68 10.86 39.18
C ALA A 60 -16.55 12.13 40.06
N GLY A 61 -17.50 13.07 39.95
CA GLY A 61 -17.51 14.33 40.70
C GLY A 61 -16.51 15.39 40.24
N ARG A 62 -15.83 15.19 39.13
CA ARG A 62 -14.92 16.15 38.48
C ARG A 62 -15.48 16.61 37.17
N CYS A 63 -15.23 17.86 36.76
CA CYS A 63 -15.50 18.32 35.42
C CYS A 63 -14.62 17.58 34.43
N VAL A 64 -15.20 17.26 33.29
CA VAL A 64 -14.49 16.63 32.16
C VAL A 64 -14.08 17.70 31.16
N GLN A 65 -12.86 17.63 30.67
CA GLN A 65 -12.38 18.42 29.56
C GLN A 65 -11.77 17.49 28.52
N VAL A 66 -12.32 17.51 27.32
CA VAL A 66 -11.81 16.77 26.15
C VAL A 66 -10.82 17.65 25.42
N GLN A 67 -9.64 17.12 25.15
CA GLN A 67 -8.64 17.69 24.26
C GLN A 67 -8.53 16.80 23.02
N VAL A 68 -8.42 17.42 21.85
CA VAL A 68 -8.30 16.68 20.58
C VAL A 68 -6.96 17.00 19.96
N ASP A 69 -6.18 15.97 19.73
CA ASP A 69 -4.94 16.04 18.98
C ASP A 69 -5.15 15.34 17.61
N GLN A 70 -4.50 15.84 16.59
CA GLN A 70 -4.53 15.23 15.26
C GLN A 70 -3.29 14.36 15.06
N ALA A 71 -3.47 13.19 14.47
CA ALA A 71 -2.37 12.32 14.07
C ALA A 71 -2.77 11.47 12.85
N ASP A 72 -1.77 11.08 12.08
CA ASP A 72 -1.93 10.06 11.04
C ASP A 72 -2.34 8.73 11.68
N SER A 73 -3.36 8.07 11.11
CA SER A 73 -3.95 6.87 11.71
C SER A 73 -2.97 5.69 11.79
N ALA A 74 -2.13 5.49 10.78
CA ALA A 74 -1.15 4.41 10.79
C ALA A 74 -0.02 4.68 11.80
N THR A 75 0.40 5.94 11.91
CA THR A 75 1.40 6.38 12.89
C THR A 75 0.89 6.17 14.31
N GLU A 76 -0.35 6.58 14.59
CA GLU A 76 -0.94 6.39 15.92
C GLU A 76 -1.17 4.91 16.25
N ALA A 77 -1.58 4.10 15.26
CA ALA A 77 -1.68 2.65 15.39
C ALA A 77 -0.37 2.03 15.90
N ALA A 78 0.76 2.37 15.25
CA ALA A 78 2.08 1.88 15.61
C ALA A 78 2.56 2.34 17.02
N GLN A 79 2.09 3.49 17.48
CA GLN A 79 2.35 3.95 18.87
C GLN A 79 1.50 3.23 19.90
N ILE A 80 0.23 2.94 19.59
CA ILE A 80 -0.68 2.23 20.50
C ILE A 80 -0.28 0.76 20.66
N ASP A 81 0.13 0.08 19.59
CA ASP A 81 0.53 -1.33 19.63
C ASP A 81 1.96 -1.58 20.14
N GLY A 82 2.73 -0.49 20.35
CA GLY A 82 4.08 -0.52 20.89
C GLY A 82 5.19 -0.76 19.87
N GLN A 83 4.88 -0.74 18.57
CA GLN A 83 5.90 -0.85 17.52
C GLN A 83 6.71 0.45 17.36
N ALA A 84 6.10 1.59 17.63
CA ALA A 84 6.79 2.87 17.69
C ALA A 84 6.80 3.41 19.12
N GLY A 85 7.86 4.14 19.48
CA GLY A 85 7.92 4.84 20.77
C GLY A 85 6.85 5.92 20.85
N ARG A 86 6.04 5.92 21.92
CA ARG A 86 4.99 6.92 22.13
C ARG A 86 5.59 8.31 22.27
N GLN A 87 5.06 9.24 21.52
CA GLN A 87 5.35 10.67 21.66
C GLN A 87 4.10 11.38 22.20
N GLY A 88 4.25 12.16 23.28
CA GLY A 88 3.15 12.93 23.86
C GLY A 88 2.38 12.26 24.99
N ALA A 89 1.16 12.76 25.26
CA ALA A 89 0.28 12.28 26.31
C ALA A 89 -0.29 10.88 26.01
N ALA A 90 -0.75 10.20 27.07
CA ALA A 90 -1.48 8.95 26.87
C ALA A 90 -2.80 9.24 26.14
N VAL A 91 -3.14 8.41 25.17
CA VAL A 91 -4.41 8.48 24.44
C VAL A 91 -5.48 7.78 25.24
N ASP A 92 -6.60 8.46 25.45
CA ASP A 92 -7.76 7.95 26.19
C ASP A 92 -8.88 7.48 25.26
N ALA A 93 -8.97 8.10 24.07
CA ALA A 93 -9.81 7.64 22.99
C ALA A 93 -9.15 7.95 21.64
N TRP A 94 -9.45 7.14 20.63
CA TRP A 94 -8.88 7.23 19.29
C TRP A 94 -9.96 7.17 18.24
N ILE A 95 -9.85 8.02 17.20
CA ILE A 95 -10.75 8.09 16.05
C ILE A 95 -9.88 8.00 14.79
N PRO A 96 -9.46 6.79 14.37
CA PRO A 96 -8.79 6.64 13.08
C PRO A 96 -9.79 6.86 11.93
N ASP A 97 -9.27 7.05 10.74
CA ASP A 97 -10.08 7.15 9.52
C ASP A 97 -10.77 5.83 9.13
N SER A 98 -10.23 4.68 9.58
CA SER A 98 -10.80 3.36 9.27
C SER A 98 -10.64 2.36 10.41
N SER A 99 -11.64 1.46 10.52
CA SER A 99 -11.55 0.26 11.36
C SER A 99 -10.41 -0.68 10.98
N LEU A 100 -9.87 -0.59 9.76
CA LEU A 100 -8.70 -1.36 9.35
C LEU A 100 -7.48 -1.11 10.25
N TRP A 101 -7.27 0.13 10.69
CA TRP A 101 -6.20 0.45 11.64
C TRP A 101 -6.46 -0.11 13.04
N VAL A 102 -7.73 -0.13 13.46
CA VAL A 102 -8.13 -0.74 14.73
C VAL A 102 -7.80 -2.23 14.73
N ASP A 103 -8.15 -2.92 13.64
CA ASP A 103 -7.89 -4.34 13.47
C ASP A 103 -6.39 -4.64 13.37
N ALA A 104 -5.65 -3.82 12.63
CA ALA A 104 -4.19 -3.92 12.54
C ALA A 104 -3.54 -3.77 13.92
N THR A 105 -3.91 -2.72 14.67
CA THR A 105 -3.42 -2.48 16.03
C THR A 105 -3.73 -3.66 16.97
N ARG A 106 -4.94 -4.21 16.91
CA ARG A 106 -5.38 -5.34 17.74
C ARG A 106 -4.76 -6.68 17.36
N SER A 107 -4.14 -6.78 16.19
CA SER A 107 -3.39 -7.98 15.81
C SER A 107 -2.10 -8.16 16.65
N TYR A 108 -1.64 -7.10 17.32
CA TYR A 108 -0.51 -7.11 18.23
C TYR A 108 -0.97 -7.27 19.69
N PRO A 109 -0.20 -8.02 20.53
CA PRO A 109 -0.60 -8.31 21.90
C PRO A 109 -0.87 -7.07 22.76
N VAL A 110 -0.08 -6.00 22.60
CA VAL A 110 -0.24 -4.73 23.31
C VAL A 110 -1.52 -4.03 22.88
N GLY A 111 -1.72 -3.87 21.57
CA GLY A 111 -2.92 -3.24 21.01
C GLY A 111 -4.19 -3.99 21.38
N ALA A 112 -4.18 -5.33 21.35
CA ALA A 112 -5.32 -6.15 21.74
C ALA A 112 -5.77 -5.93 23.21
N GLN A 113 -4.84 -5.57 24.11
CA GLN A 113 -5.15 -5.30 25.51
C GLN A 113 -5.67 -3.87 25.74
N ILE A 114 -5.19 -2.91 24.96
CA ILE A 114 -5.46 -1.48 25.17
C ILE A 114 -6.72 -1.05 24.41
N VAL A 115 -6.85 -1.49 23.14
CA VAL A 115 -7.86 -1.00 22.21
C VAL A 115 -9.21 -1.66 22.45
N GLN A 116 -10.21 -0.87 22.83
CA GLN A 116 -11.58 -1.30 23.09
C GLN A 116 -12.53 -0.66 22.07
N PRO A 117 -12.86 -1.35 20.96
CA PRO A 117 -13.82 -0.85 19.98
C PRO A 117 -15.19 -0.67 20.61
N THR A 118 -15.82 0.47 20.37
CA THR A 118 -17.18 0.73 20.86
C THR A 118 -18.27 0.20 19.93
N GLY A 119 -17.91 -0.17 18.69
CA GLY A 119 -18.84 -0.51 17.62
C GLY A 119 -19.56 0.71 17.02
N GLN A 120 -19.16 1.93 17.39
CA GLN A 120 -19.74 3.17 16.88
C GLN A 120 -18.80 3.84 15.89
N SER A 121 -19.32 4.24 14.74
CA SER A 121 -18.67 5.19 13.83
C SER A 121 -19.02 6.62 14.22
N VAL A 122 -18.08 7.54 14.10
CA VAL A 122 -18.30 8.98 14.32
C VAL A 122 -18.86 9.61 13.06
N ALA A 123 -18.34 9.20 11.92
CA ALA A 123 -18.69 9.67 10.59
C ALA A 123 -18.40 8.57 9.56
N ARG A 124 -18.73 8.85 8.30
CA ARG A 124 -18.39 8.00 7.15
C ARG A 124 -17.96 8.86 5.97
N SER A 125 -17.09 8.33 5.13
CA SER A 125 -16.71 8.98 3.88
C SER A 125 -16.47 7.93 2.79
N PRO A 126 -17.36 7.84 1.78
CA PRO A 126 -17.16 6.96 0.63
C PRO A 126 -15.89 7.33 -0.16
N LEU A 127 -15.26 6.34 -0.78
CA LEU A 127 -14.14 6.56 -1.70
C LEU A 127 -14.64 6.88 -3.10
N MET A 128 -13.92 7.76 -3.77
CA MET A 128 -14.20 8.22 -5.13
C MET A 128 -12.97 8.04 -6.01
N LEU A 129 -13.19 7.74 -7.30
CA LEU A 129 -12.20 7.89 -8.35
C LEU A 129 -12.18 9.35 -8.79
N VAL A 130 -11.01 9.95 -8.81
CA VAL A 130 -10.87 11.41 -8.94
C VAL A 130 -9.85 11.74 -10.02
N THR A 131 -10.17 12.74 -10.84
CA THR A 131 -9.24 13.37 -11.77
C THR A 131 -9.58 14.86 -11.96
N THR A 132 -8.82 15.57 -12.78
CA THR A 132 -9.19 16.94 -13.17
C THR A 132 -10.25 16.91 -14.26
N LYS A 133 -11.12 17.92 -14.31
CA LYS A 133 -12.14 18.04 -15.35
C LYS A 133 -11.53 18.07 -16.76
N ALA A 134 -10.32 18.61 -16.90
CA ALA A 134 -9.61 18.62 -18.18
C ALA A 134 -9.27 17.21 -18.65
N VAL A 135 -8.67 16.39 -17.77
CA VAL A 135 -8.32 14.99 -18.06
C VAL A 135 -9.56 14.16 -18.34
N ALA A 136 -10.62 14.29 -17.51
CA ALA A 136 -11.86 13.55 -17.71
C ALA A 136 -12.50 13.85 -19.08
N THR A 137 -12.52 15.14 -19.47
CA THR A 137 -13.10 15.59 -20.75
C THR A 137 -12.25 15.11 -21.94
N GLU A 138 -10.94 15.23 -21.85
CA GLU A 138 -10.01 14.84 -22.94
C GLU A 138 -10.00 13.33 -23.17
N THR A 139 -9.97 12.55 -22.11
CA THR A 139 -9.83 11.10 -22.19
C THR A 139 -11.15 10.34 -22.23
N GLY A 140 -12.24 10.98 -21.81
CA GLY A 140 -13.56 10.36 -21.66
C GLY A 140 -13.62 9.27 -20.59
N VAL A 141 -12.69 9.27 -19.64
CA VAL A 141 -12.48 8.17 -18.69
C VAL A 141 -13.70 7.90 -17.79
N PHE A 142 -14.55 8.91 -17.55
CA PHE A 142 -15.76 8.78 -16.73
C PHE A 142 -17.07 8.80 -17.56
N THR A 143 -17.01 8.60 -18.89
CA THR A 143 -18.21 8.58 -19.75
C THR A 143 -19.00 7.27 -19.63
N ALA A 144 -18.37 6.15 -19.29
CA ALA A 144 -19.03 4.90 -18.96
C ALA A 144 -19.21 4.77 -17.43
N PRO A 145 -20.14 3.93 -16.94
CA PRO A 145 -20.25 3.68 -15.51
C PRO A 145 -18.89 3.27 -14.92
N PRO A 146 -18.32 4.06 -14.01
CA PRO A 146 -16.98 3.83 -13.52
C PRO A 146 -16.96 2.61 -12.59
N GLY A 147 -15.88 1.84 -12.69
CA GLY A 147 -15.62 0.69 -11.83
C GLY A 147 -14.17 0.68 -11.37
N TRP A 148 -13.87 -0.18 -10.42
CA TRP A 148 -12.51 -0.37 -9.90
C TRP A 148 -11.51 -0.82 -10.96
N ALA A 149 -12.00 -1.37 -12.08
CA ALA A 149 -11.16 -1.67 -13.25
C ALA A 149 -10.43 -0.45 -13.82
N LEU A 150 -10.93 0.78 -13.60
CA LEU A 150 -10.24 2.01 -14.03
C LEU A 150 -8.85 2.20 -13.38
N LEU A 151 -8.59 1.55 -12.26
CA LEU A 151 -7.27 1.56 -11.63
C LEU A 151 -6.32 0.51 -12.22
N LEU A 152 -6.81 -0.43 -13.02
CA LEU A 152 -6.01 -1.54 -13.54
C LEU A 152 -5.23 -1.15 -14.81
N PRO A 153 -4.13 -1.84 -15.13
CA PRO A 153 -3.53 -1.78 -16.45
C PRO A 153 -4.54 -2.15 -17.54
N SER A 154 -4.35 -1.64 -18.75
CA SER A 154 -5.24 -1.91 -19.90
C SER A 154 -5.38 -3.40 -20.22
N SER A 155 -4.35 -4.20 -19.96
CA SER A 155 -4.34 -5.66 -20.09
C SER A 155 -5.35 -6.37 -19.19
N TYR A 156 -5.82 -5.71 -18.14
CA TYR A 156 -6.76 -6.24 -17.15
C TYR A 156 -8.08 -5.46 -17.10
N GLY A 157 -8.40 -4.74 -18.16
CA GLY A 157 -9.66 -4.00 -18.31
C GLY A 157 -9.62 -2.55 -17.82
N GLY A 158 -8.43 -2.02 -17.57
CA GLY A 158 -8.21 -0.60 -17.29
C GLY A 158 -8.35 0.30 -18.52
N PRO A 159 -8.08 1.61 -18.36
CA PRO A 159 -8.14 2.55 -19.47
C PRO A 159 -7.21 2.11 -20.62
N PRO A 160 -7.61 2.32 -21.88
CA PRO A 160 -6.73 2.01 -23.02
C PRO A 160 -5.38 2.72 -22.90
N ALA A 161 -4.28 2.02 -23.20
CA ALA A 161 -2.93 2.58 -23.12
C ALA A 161 -2.77 3.86 -23.96
N SER A 162 -3.55 3.99 -25.05
CA SER A 162 -3.58 5.18 -25.91
C SER A 162 -4.05 6.46 -25.19
N THR A 163 -4.74 6.35 -24.06
CA THR A 163 -5.16 7.52 -23.25
C THR A 163 -4.02 8.15 -22.49
N GLY A 164 -2.93 7.41 -22.26
CA GLY A 164 -1.79 7.85 -21.45
C GLY A 164 -2.14 8.11 -19.98
N ILE A 165 -3.24 7.53 -19.48
CA ILE A 165 -3.65 7.70 -18.08
C ILE A 165 -2.76 6.85 -17.18
N SER A 166 -2.18 7.50 -16.15
CA SER A 166 -1.54 6.85 -15.02
C SER A 166 -2.47 6.78 -13.81
N VAL A 167 -2.18 5.88 -12.89
CA VAL A 167 -2.90 5.77 -11.62
C VAL A 167 -1.96 6.20 -10.49
N ASP A 168 -2.41 7.14 -9.67
CA ASP A 168 -1.78 7.51 -8.42
C ASP A 168 -2.60 6.90 -7.29
N LEU A 169 -2.03 6.00 -6.53
CA LEU A 169 -2.68 5.41 -5.38
C LEU A 169 -2.02 5.95 -4.10
N PRO A 170 -2.81 6.45 -3.13
CA PRO A 170 -2.26 6.76 -1.81
C PRO A 170 -1.57 5.51 -1.23
N ASP A 171 -0.45 5.70 -0.53
CA ASP A 171 0.34 4.58 -0.01
C ASP A 171 -0.51 3.70 0.94
N PRO A 172 -0.77 2.43 0.60
CA PRO A 172 -1.54 1.52 1.44
C PRO A 172 -0.94 1.28 2.84
N THR A 173 0.34 1.60 3.05
CA THR A 173 1.00 1.45 4.36
C THR A 173 0.64 2.56 5.34
N THR A 174 0.20 3.71 4.83
CA THR A 174 -0.12 4.90 5.64
C THR A 174 -1.52 5.43 5.40
N SER A 175 -2.19 5.02 4.31
CA SER A 175 -3.52 5.49 3.90
C SER A 175 -4.56 4.38 3.95
N ALA A 176 -5.63 4.57 4.73
CA ALA A 176 -6.78 3.67 4.69
C ALA A 176 -7.48 3.69 3.32
N ALA A 177 -7.51 4.84 2.63
CA ALA A 177 -8.05 4.93 1.28
C ALA A 177 -7.23 4.10 0.29
N GLY A 178 -5.89 4.16 0.39
CA GLY A 178 -4.98 3.34 -0.40
C GLY A 178 -5.15 1.85 -0.13
N LEU A 179 -5.14 1.44 1.14
CA LEU A 179 -5.31 0.04 1.53
C LEU A 179 -6.69 -0.51 1.10
N THR A 180 -7.74 0.25 1.32
CA THR A 180 -9.09 -0.13 0.89
C THR A 180 -9.18 -0.27 -0.63
N SER A 181 -8.55 0.63 -1.38
CA SER A 181 -8.50 0.56 -2.85
C SER A 181 -7.73 -0.66 -3.33
N LEU A 182 -6.60 -1.00 -2.71
CA LEU A 182 -5.83 -2.20 -3.01
C LEU A 182 -6.66 -3.47 -2.79
N VAL A 183 -7.44 -3.55 -1.71
CA VAL A 183 -8.37 -4.65 -1.46
C VAL A 183 -9.45 -4.71 -2.55
N GLN A 184 -10.01 -3.58 -3.00
CA GLN A 184 -11.01 -3.58 -4.07
C GLN A 184 -10.43 -4.03 -5.41
N VAL A 185 -9.22 -3.60 -5.74
CA VAL A 185 -8.47 -4.07 -6.92
C VAL A 185 -8.25 -5.58 -6.86
N SER A 186 -7.82 -6.11 -5.72
CA SER A 186 -7.65 -7.55 -5.52
C SER A 186 -8.95 -8.32 -5.69
N ARG A 187 -10.06 -7.82 -5.14
CA ARG A 187 -11.41 -8.40 -5.31
C ARG A 187 -11.87 -8.37 -6.76
N GLN A 188 -11.58 -7.28 -7.49
CA GLN A 188 -11.90 -7.12 -8.91
C GLN A 188 -11.18 -8.16 -9.77
N LEU A 189 -9.93 -8.46 -9.45
CA LEU A 189 -9.09 -9.43 -10.16
C LEU A 189 -9.39 -10.88 -9.76
N GLY A 190 -9.98 -11.09 -8.56
CA GLY A 190 -10.33 -12.41 -8.06
C GLY A 190 -9.14 -13.16 -7.44
N THR A 191 -9.13 -14.49 -7.57
CA THR A 191 -8.13 -15.36 -6.93
C THR A 191 -7.41 -16.23 -7.95
N GLY A 192 -6.23 -16.73 -7.58
CA GLY A 192 -5.44 -17.64 -8.41
C GLY A 192 -4.17 -17.02 -8.98
N PRO A 193 -3.35 -17.78 -9.71
CA PRO A 193 -2.05 -17.30 -10.20
C PRO A 193 -2.15 -16.07 -11.11
N ALA A 194 -3.08 -16.07 -12.06
CA ALA A 194 -3.28 -14.95 -12.98
C ALA A 194 -3.72 -13.67 -12.25
N ALA A 195 -4.56 -13.80 -11.22
CA ALA A 195 -4.96 -12.66 -10.40
C ALA A 195 -3.78 -12.06 -9.62
N ARG A 196 -2.92 -12.91 -9.05
CA ARG A 196 -1.69 -12.46 -8.36
C ARG A 196 -0.75 -11.72 -9.30
N THR A 197 -0.51 -12.27 -10.49
CA THR A 197 0.29 -11.58 -11.52
C THR A 197 -0.29 -10.21 -11.85
N ALA A 198 -1.62 -10.11 -12.00
CA ALA A 198 -2.30 -8.86 -12.29
C ALA A 198 -2.21 -7.84 -11.14
N VAL A 199 -2.34 -8.28 -9.87
CA VAL A 199 -2.13 -7.41 -8.69
C VAL A 199 -0.68 -6.92 -8.63
N THR A 200 0.27 -7.78 -8.94
CA THR A 200 1.70 -7.42 -8.98
C THR A 200 1.98 -6.39 -10.07
N ASP A 201 1.48 -6.62 -11.29
CA ASP A 201 1.61 -5.69 -12.41
C ASP A 201 0.99 -4.31 -12.08
N PHE A 202 -0.20 -4.33 -11.49
CA PHE A 202 -0.84 -3.12 -10.97
C PHE A 202 0.06 -2.40 -9.95
N ALA A 203 0.52 -3.10 -8.93
CA ALA A 203 1.31 -2.49 -7.85
C ALA A 203 2.66 -1.95 -8.33
N LEU A 204 3.31 -2.61 -9.29
CA LEU A 204 4.55 -2.11 -9.91
C LEU A 204 4.29 -0.89 -10.81
N GLY A 205 3.14 -0.82 -11.45
CA GLY A 205 2.74 0.29 -12.31
C GLY A 205 2.22 1.52 -11.57
N VAL A 206 1.78 1.35 -10.32
CA VAL A 206 1.22 2.42 -9.51
C VAL A 206 2.32 3.16 -8.77
N GLN A 207 2.43 4.44 -8.98
CA GLN A 207 3.30 5.29 -8.18
C GLN A 207 2.57 5.68 -6.90
N SER A 208 3.01 5.11 -5.80
CA SER A 208 2.61 5.53 -4.46
C SER A 208 3.21 6.91 -4.18
N THR A 209 2.39 7.94 -4.11
CA THR A 209 2.90 9.28 -4.00
C THR A 209 2.62 9.89 -2.63
N GLU A 210 1.39 10.21 -2.33
CA GLU A 210 1.03 10.94 -1.11
C GLU A 210 -0.36 10.49 -0.62
N ASN A 211 -0.64 10.77 0.64
CA ASN A 211 -1.96 10.61 1.19
C ASN A 211 -2.88 11.72 0.66
N PHE A 212 -3.94 11.37 -0.06
CA PHE A 212 -4.95 12.31 -0.56
C PHE A 212 -6.16 12.41 0.37
N ASP A 213 -5.93 12.37 1.68
CA ASP A 213 -6.94 12.48 2.73
C ASP A 213 -7.38 13.92 3.03
N SER A 214 -6.82 14.89 2.32
CA SER A 214 -7.13 16.30 2.53
C SER A 214 -7.29 17.09 1.23
N ALA A 215 -8.04 18.19 1.30
CA ALA A 215 -8.17 19.13 0.19
C ALA A 215 -6.82 19.72 -0.26
N ALA A 216 -5.84 19.84 0.65
CA ALA A 216 -4.51 20.35 0.32
C ALA A 216 -3.71 19.33 -0.51
N ALA A 217 -3.78 18.05 -0.16
CA ALA A 217 -3.15 16.98 -0.92
C ALA A 217 -3.76 16.84 -2.32
N LEU A 218 -5.09 16.96 -2.45
CA LEU A 218 -5.76 17.01 -3.74
C LEU A 218 -5.34 18.23 -4.57
N ALA A 219 -5.09 19.39 -3.93
CA ALA A 219 -4.57 20.55 -4.66
C ALA A 219 -3.17 20.29 -5.25
N GLN A 220 -2.33 19.52 -4.57
CA GLN A 220 -1.03 19.10 -5.08
C GLN A 220 -1.19 18.10 -6.24
N PHE A 221 -2.05 17.10 -6.13
CA PHE A 221 -2.40 16.20 -7.24
C PHE A 221 -2.82 17.00 -8.48
N VAL A 222 -3.73 17.96 -8.32
CA VAL A 222 -4.20 18.83 -9.42
C VAL A 222 -3.04 19.63 -10.01
N ALA A 223 -2.17 20.22 -9.18
CA ALA A 223 -1.04 21.02 -9.65
C ALA A 223 -0.07 20.20 -10.52
N THR A 224 0.07 18.91 -10.26
CA THR A 224 0.94 18.00 -11.04
C THR A 224 0.22 17.36 -12.25
N THR A 225 -1.10 17.52 -12.35
CA THR A 225 -1.94 16.88 -13.38
C THR A 225 -2.49 17.88 -14.41
N GLN A 226 -2.22 19.18 -14.23
CA GLN A 226 -2.66 20.25 -15.14
C GLN A 226 -1.51 20.77 -16.03
N PRO A 227 -1.82 21.39 -17.17
CA PRO A 227 -0.81 22.09 -17.96
C PRO A 227 0.02 23.08 -17.09
N PRO A 228 1.36 23.20 -17.28
CA PRO A 228 2.12 22.72 -18.43
C PRO A 228 2.57 21.23 -18.34
N PHE A 229 2.20 20.50 -17.29
CA PHE A 229 2.55 19.11 -17.15
C PHE A 229 1.60 18.28 -18.02
N ASP A 230 2.15 17.55 -18.98
CA ASP A 230 1.38 16.65 -19.86
C ASP A 230 1.12 15.30 -19.16
N ARG A 231 0.62 15.37 -17.94
CA ARG A 231 0.35 14.21 -17.09
C ARG A 231 -1.16 14.02 -16.96
N ARG A 232 -1.62 12.84 -17.33
CA ARG A 232 -3.01 12.41 -17.16
C ARG A 232 -3.05 11.37 -16.07
N ALA A 233 -3.67 11.67 -14.94
CA ALA A 233 -3.73 10.75 -13.82
C ALA A 233 -5.13 10.64 -13.22
N ILE A 234 -5.42 9.44 -12.68
CA ILE A 234 -6.56 9.17 -11.80
C ILE A 234 -6.01 8.86 -10.42
N THR A 235 -6.68 9.34 -9.38
CA THR A 235 -6.39 8.97 -8.00
C THR A 235 -7.65 8.51 -7.29
N VAL A 236 -7.49 8.02 -6.06
CA VAL A 236 -8.58 7.72 -5.13
C VAL A 236 -8.53 8.72 -3.98
N ALA A 237 -9.68 9.27 -3.64
CA ALA A 237 -9.82 10.16 -2.49
C ALA A 237 -11.15 9.92 -1.78
N THR A 238 -11.27 10.41 -0.55
CA THR A 238 -12.53 10.39 0.18
C THR A 238 -13.50 11.45 -0.36
N GLU A 239 -14.81 11.20 -0.27
CA GLU A 239 -15.84 12.19 -0.58
C GLU A 239 -15.60 13.50 0.18
N GLN A 240 -15.22 13.39 1.45
CA GLN A 240 -14.92 14.54 2.30
C GLN A 240 -13.79 15.42 1.73
N ALA A 241 -12.68 14.80 1.28
CA ALA A 241 -11.54 15.53 0.73
C ALA A 241 -11.91 16.22 -0.60
N VAL A 242 -12.69 15.55 -1.47
CA VAL A 242 -13.20 16.11 -2.72
C VAL A 242 -14.12 17.33 -2.45
N LEU A 243 -15.10 17.18 -1.55
CA LEU A 243 -16.00 18.27 -1.18
C LEU A 243 -15.25 19.45 -0.55
N GLY A 244 -14.24 19.17 0.28
CA GLY A 244 -13.36 20.17 0.86
C GLY A 244 -12.56 20.93 -0.20
N TYR A 245 -11.99 20.22 -1.19
CA TYR A 245 -11.27 20.83 -2.30
C TYR A 245 -12.20 21.72 -3.15
N ASP A 246 -13.33 21.19 -3.58
CA ASP A 246 -14.28 21.91 -4.44
C ASP A 246 -14.84 23.18 -3.78
N LYS A 247 -15.09 23.12 -2.47
CA LYS A 247 -15.51 24.28 -1.67
C LYS A 247 -14.45 25.39 -1.70
N ASN A 248 -13.17 25.02 -1.63
CA ASN A 248 -12.06 25.97 -1.62
C ASN A 248 -11.65 26.40 -3.05
N THR A 249 -12.01 25.62 -4.07
CA THR A 249 -11.63 25.85 -5.47
C THR A 249 -12.84 25.80 -6.41
N PRO A 250 -13.87 26.62 -6.20
CA PRO A 250 -15.15 26.51 -6.92
C PRO A 250 -15.08 26.81 -8.43
N LYS A 251 -13.96 27.42 -8.89
CA LYS A 251 -13.75 27.73 -10.32
C LYS A 251 -13.12 26.57 -11.11
N ALA A 252 -12.53 25.62 -10.42
CA ALA A 252 -11.88 24.45 -10.99
C ALA A 252 -12.17 23.20 -10.14
N PRO A 253 -13.45 22.77 -10.04
CA PRO A 253 -13.81 21.58 -9.30
C PRO A 253 -13.19 20.34 -9.93
N LEU A 254 -12.99 19.32 -9.11
CA LEU A 254 -12.58 18.01 -9.57
C LEU A 254 -13.72 17.33 -10.35
N ASP A 255 -13.34 16.40 -11.21
CA ASP A 255 -14.26 15.39 -11.72
C ASP A 255 -14.07 14.12 -10.87
N ALA A 256 -15.10 13.75 -10.13
CA ALA A 256 -15.05 12.69 -9.15
C ALA A 256 -16.30 11.81 -9.25
N VAL A 257 -16.11 10.50 -9.22
CA VAL A 257 -17.18 9.53 -9.41
C VAL A 257 -17.08 8.40 -8.40
N TYR A 258 -18.21 7.86 -7.97
CA TYR A 258 -18.24 6.64 -7.17
C TYR A 258 -18.05 5.43 -8.08
N ALA A 259 -17.14 4.53 -7.68
CA ALA A 259 -16.93 3.30 -8.41
C ALA A 259 -18.09 2.33 -8.16
N THR A 260 -19.01 2.24 -9.11
CA THR A 260 -20.21 1.40 -8.99
C THR A 260 -20.16 0.15 -9.87
N GLY A 261 -19.42 0.18 -10.99
CA GLY A 261 -19.19 -0.93 -11.94
C GLY A 261 -20.47 -1.61 -12.45
N ALA A 262 -20.66 -1.66 -13.77
CA ALA A 262 -21.86 -2.27 -14.35
C ALA A 262 -21.81 -3.81 -14.42
N SER A 263 -20.60 -4.40 -14.51
CA SER A 263 -20.40 -5.82 -14.79
C SER A 263 -20.05 -6.69 -13.59
N GLN A 264 -19.50 -6.09 -12.52
CA GLN A 264 -19.30 -6.71 -11.20
C GLN A 264 -19.46 -5.63 -10.14
N PRO A 265 -20.66 -5.45 -9.56
CA PRO A 265 -20.92 -4.41 -8.59
C PRO A 265 -20.26 -4.77 -7.25
N LEU A 266 -18.96 -4.47 -7.12
CA LEU A 266 -18.28 -4.57 -5.83
C LEU A 266 -18.81 -3.52 -4.84
N GLY A 267 -19.48 -2.49 -5.37
CA GLY A 267 -19.96 -1.36 -4.60
C GLY A 267 -18.88 -0.33 -4.31
N THR A 268 -19.28 0.75 -3.66
CA THR A 268 -18.40 1.84 -3.22
C THR A 268 -17.95 1.57 -1.80
N PRO A 269 -16.66 1.41 -1.52
CA PRO A 269 -16.16 1.30 -0.15
C PRO A 269 -16.19 2.66 0.54
N GLU A 270 -16.24 2.63 1.85
CA GLU A 270 -16.21 3.85 2.68
C GLU A 270 -15.22 3.70 3.83
N LEU A 271 -14.68 4.82 4.29
CA LEU A 271 -13.97 4.93 5.55
C LEU A 271 -15.00 5.19 6.65
N ASP A 272 -14.87 4.51 7.78
CA ASP A 272 -15.94 4.39 8.78
C ASP A 272 -15.68 5.14 10.11
N TYR A 273 -14.52 5.76 10.28
CA TYR A 273 -14.15 6.61 11.42
C TYR A 273 -14.63 6.07 12.78
N PRO A 274 -14.14 4.91 13.22
CA PRO A 274 -14.62 4.30 14.46
C PRO A 274 -14.18 5.07 15.69
N TYR A 275 -15.04 5.08 16.72
CA TYR A 275 -14.68 5.57 18.06
C TYR A 275 -14.15 4.44 18.90
N VAL A 276 -12.92 4.55 19.38
CA VAL A 276 -12.21 3.53 20.13
C VAL A 276 -11.78 4.10 21.48
N VAL A 277 -11.99 3.35 22.58
CA VAL A 277 -11.54 3.75 23.90
C VAL A 277 -10.25 3.00 24.23
N THR A 278 -9.26 3.74 24.74
CA THR A 278 -7.94 3.22 25.16
C THR A 278 -7.65 3.52 26.63
N ALA A 279 -8.51 4.32 27.28
CA ALA A 279 -8.38 4.66 28.68
C ALA A 279 -8.49 3.44 29.59
N SER A 280 -7.58 3.33 30.57
CA SER A 280 -7.58 2.28 31.60
C SER A 280 -8.16 2.75 32.93
N GLN A 281 -8.09 4.05 33.24
CA GLN A 281 -8.60 4.60 34.48
C GLN A 281 -10.14 4.69 34.47
N PRO A 282 -10.87 4.14 35.46
CA PRO A 282 -12.33 4.07 35.41
C PRO A 282 -13.05 5.42 35.28
N ALA A 283 -12.48 6.50 35.81
CA ALA A 283 -13.07 7.84 35.72
C ALA A 283 -12.91 8.41 34.31
N VAL A 284 -11.74 8.23 33.70
CA VAL A 284 -11.43 8.66 32.32
C VAL A 284 -12.22 7.83 31.31
N LEU A 285 -12.27 6.50 31.50
CA LEU A 285 -13.07 5.60 30.67
C LEU A 285 -14.53 6.02 30.61
N ARG A 286 -15.16 6.34 31.75
CA ARG A 286 -16.54 6.86 31.79
C ARG A 286 -16.67 8.22 31.10
N ALA A 287 -15.66 9.08 31.22
CA ALA A 287 -15.66 10.39 30.57
C ALA A 287 -15.52 10.23 29.04
N ALA A 288 -14.60 9.37 28.56
CA ALA A 288 -14.45 9.04 27.15
C ALA A 288 -15.75 8.45 26.57
N ALA A 289 -16.40 7.52 27.27
CA ALA A 289 -17.69 6.97 26.86
C ALA A 289 -18.79 8.05 26.77
N LYS A 290 -18.82 9.04 27.68
CA LYS A 290 -19.75 10.18 27.57
C LYS A 290 -19.51 11.03 26.34
N PHE A 291 -18.24 11.27 25.99
CA PHE A 291 -17.89 12.00 24.78
C PHE A 291 -18.26 11.21 23.52
N GLY A 292 -17.98 9.89 23.50
CA GLY A 292 -18.41 9.03 22.40
C GLY A 292 -19.93 9.07 22.16
N ASN A 293 -20.72 9.03 23.25
CA ASN A 293 -22.18 9.22 23.14
C ASN A 293 -22.57 10.62 22.64
N TYR A 294 -21.81 11.65 23.01
CA TYR A 294 -22.08 13.01 22.51
C TYR A 294 -21.77 13.17 21.04
N LEU A 295 -20.74 12.46 20.52
CA LEU A 295 -20.45 12.39 19.09
C LEU A 295 -21.62 11.82 18.27
N GLN A 296 -22.52 11.04 18.87
CA GLN A 296 -23.75 10.53 18.23
C GLN A 296 -24.93 11.51 18.31
N SER A 297 -24.81 12.65 19.00
CA SER A 297 -25.88 13.64 19.10
C SER A 297 -26.21 14.29 17.74
N SER A 298 -27.43 14.76 17.57
CA SER A 298 -27.85 15.46 16.34
C SER A 298 -26.98 16.67 16.03
N TYR A 299 -26.51 17.39 17.08
CA TYR A 299 -25.58 18.50 16.92
C TYR A 299 -24.23 18.01 16.35
N ALA A 300 -23.60 17.04 16.99
CA ALA A 300 -22.31 16.50 16.53
C ALA A 300 -22.41 15.98 15.09
N GLN A 301 -23.46 15.23 14.78
CA GLN A 301 -23.69 14.71 13.44
C GLN A 301 -23.95 15.82 12.41
N SER A 302 -24.54 16.96 12.80
CA SER A 302 -24.65 18.12 11.92
C SER A 302 -23.30 18.79 11.67
N VAL A 303 -22.42 18.84 12.68
CA VAL A 303 -21.05 19.33 12.54
C VAL A 303 -20.26 18.44 11.57
N MET A 304 -20.32 17.10 11.72
CA MET A 304 -19.64 16.19 10.80
C MET A 304 -20.04 16.44 9.35
N ARG A 305 -21.36 16.57 9.08
CA ARG A 305 -21.84 16.90 7.73
C ARG A 305 -21.34 18.25 7.22
N ALA A 306 -21.30 19.27 8.06
CA ALA A 306 -20.81 20.61 7.68
C ALA A 306 -19.31 20.60 7.29
N TYR A 307 -18.53 19.61 7.77
CA TYR A 307 -17.14 19.36 7.39
C TYR A 307 -17.01 18.43 6.17
N GLY A 308 -18.11 18.04 5.53
CA GLY A 308 -18.11 17.22 4.31
C GLY A 308 -18.19 15.72 4.53
N PHE A 309 -18.30 15.27 5.77
CA PHE A 309 -18.52 13.85 6.08
C PHE A 309 -20.00 13.47 5.92
N ARG A 310 -20.25 12.21 5.70
CA ARG A 310 -21.58 11.63 5.98
C ARG A 310 -21.72 11.39 7.48
N SER A 311 -22.96 11.42 7.97
CA SER A 311 -23.23 11.05 9.37
C SER A 311 -22.79 9.61 9.64
N SER A 312 -22.74 9.20 10.92
CA SER A 312 -22.47 7.83 11.35
C SER A 312 -23.38 6.78 10.68
N ASN A 313 -24.58 7.19 10.22
CA ASN A 313 -25.55 6.37 9.48
C ASN A 313 -25.45 6.53 7.95
N GLY A 314 -24.41 7.18 7.45
CA GLY A 314 -24.18 7.35 6.01
C GLY A 314 -25.02 8.45 5.33
N VAL A 315 -25.71 9.31 6.10
CA VAL A 315 -26.52 10.41 5.54
C VAL A 315 -25.61 11.58 5.16
N PRO A 316 -25.58 12.00 3.88
CA PRO A 316 -24.76 13.12 3.41
C PRO A 316 -25.31 14.46 3.88
N ASP A 317 -24.52 15.52 3.73
CA ASP A 317 -25.03 16.89 3.84
C ASP A 317 -25.86 17.25 2.61
N VAL A 318 -26.87 18.12 2.81
CA VAL A 318 -27.65 18.69 1.71
C VAL A 318 -26.89 19.91 1.18
N MET A 319 -25.84 19.67 0.39
CA MET A 319 -25.07 20.77 -0.20
C MET A 319 -25.61 21.17 -1.57
N PRO A 320 -25.86 22.48 -1.80
CA PRO A 320 -26.59 22.95 -3.00
C PRO A 320 -25.81 22.86 -4.33
N ARG A 321 -24.56 22.49 -4.35
CA ARG A 321 -23.68 22.59 -5.54
C ARG A 321 -23.03 21.30 -6.02
N SER A 322 -23.18 20.20 -5.32
CA SER A 322 -22.76 18.88 -5.75
C SER A 322 -23.92 17.88 -5.72
N THR A 323 -25.09 18.34 -6.14
CA THR A 323 -26.37 17.61 -6.02
C THR A 323 -26.37 16.25 -6.72
N GLU A 324 -25.51 16.04 -7.71
CA GLU A 324 -25.39 14.74 -8.38
C GLU A 324 -24.60 13.73 -7.54
N LEU A 325 -23.60 14.16 -6.77
CA LEU A 325 -22.74 13.29 -5.98
C LEU A 325 -23.38 12.91 -4.63
N ALA A 326 -23.92 13.88 -3.92
CA ALA A 326 -24.44 13.68 -2.55
C ALA A 326 -25.80 12.96 -2.49
N ALA A 327 -26.61 13.03 -3.56
CA ALA A 327 -27.97 12.50 -3.59
C ALA A 327 -28.07 11.01 -3.98
N GLN A 328 -26.98 10.39 -4.46
CA GLN A 328 -27.03 8.98 -4.85
C GLN A 328 -27.12 8.06 -3.62
N GLN A 329 -28.12 7.18 -3.61
CA GLN A 329 -28.07 6.00 -2.75
C GLN A 329 -26.92 5.11 -3.24
N LEU A 330 -25.81 5.11 -2.50
CA LEU A 330 -24.67 4.30 -2.84
C LEU A 330 -24.93 2.83 -2.53
N GLN A 331 -24.61 1.96 -3.48
CA GLN A 331 -24.41 0.56 -3.17
C GLN A 331 -23.05 0.45 -2.50
N LEU A 332 -23.02 0.25 -1.18
CA LEU A 332 -21.80 0.15 -0.43
C LEU A 332 -21.13 -1.22 -0.69
N ALA A 333 -19.81 -1.20 -0.77
CA ALA A 333 -19.01 -2.41 -0.77
C ALA A 333 -19.04 -3.08 0.61
N SER A 334 -18.87 -4.39 0.64
CA SER A 334 -18.57 -5.08 1.89
C SER A 334 -17.26 -4.56 2.47
N ALA A 335 -17.23 -4.30 3.77
CA ALA A 335 -15.99 -3.93 4.46
C ALA A 335 -14.88 -4.98 4.19
N ALA A 336 -13.65 -4.53 4.12
CA ALA A 336 -12.51 -5.44 4.04
C ALA A 336 -12.40 -6.21 5.36
N THR A 337 -12.16 -7.50 5.28
CA THR A 337 -11.86 -8.29 6.47
C THR A 337 -10.42 -8.01 6.93
N PRO A 338 -10.11 -8.17 8.24
CA PRO A 338 -8.75 -8.01 8.74
C PRO A 338 -7.73 -8.89 8.00
N ALA A 339 -8.13 -10.11 7.62
CA ALA A 339 -7.27 -11.03 6.88
C ALA A 339 -6.98 -10.53 5.45
N GLU A 340 -7.99 -10.02 4.73
CA GLU A 340 -7.80 -9.43 3.40
C GLU A 340 -6.90 -8.21 3.45
N ALA A 341 -7.13 -7.31 4.40
CA ALA A 341 -6.31 -6.11 4.57
C ALA A 341 -4.86 -6.47 4.88
N ALA A 342 -4.63 -7.38 5.84
CA ALA A 342 -3.29 -7.81 6.21
C ALA A 342 -2.55 -8.49 5.05
N ALA A 343 -3.21 -9.37 4.30
CA ALA A 343 -2.61 -10.04 3.15
C ALA A 343 -2.22 -9.04 2.05
N ASN A 344 -3.14 -8.14 1.67
CA ASN A 344 -2.86 -7.13 0.66
C ASN A 344 -1.74 -6.17 1.09
N LEU A 345 -1.73 -5.76 2.37
CA LEU A 345 -0.68 -4.88 2.90
C LEU A 345 0.68 -5.59 2.91
N GLN A 346 0.72 -6.86 3.29
CA GLN A 346 1.94 -7.67 3.28
C GLN A 346 2.50 -7.82 1.85
N ASP A 347 1.63 -8.10 0.89
CA ASP A 347 2.00 -8.22 -0.51
C ASP A 347 2.52 -6.87 -1.06
N TRP A 348 1.85 -5.77 -0.75
CA TRP A 348 2.29 -4.42 -1.09
C TRP A 348 3.68 -4.09 -0.51
N GLN A 349 3.89 -4.36 0.78
CA GLN A 349 5.17 -4.12 1.44
C GLN A 349 6.31 -4.94 0.82
N ARG A 350 6.03 -6.20 0.45
CA ARG A 350 7.01 -7.06 -0.24
C ARG A 350 7.38 -6.52 -1.63
N LEU A 351 6.40 -5.99 -2.37
CA LEU A 351 6.63 -5.35 -3.67
C LEU A 351 7.40 -4.04 -3.57
N GLY A 352 7.24 -3.32 -2.46
CA GLY A 352 7.98 -2.09 -2.15
C GLY A 352 9.43 -2.32 -1.71
N LEU A 353 9.83 -3.59 -1.41
CA LEU A 353 11.22 -3.90 -1.14
C LEU A 353 12.06 -3.70 -2.40
N GLY A 354 13.23 -3.11 -2.24
CA GLY A 354 14.21 -3.05 -3.32
C GLY A 354 14.66 -4.44 -3.75
N PHE A 355 15.21 -4.57 -4.93
CA PHE A 355 15.76 -5.84 -5.42
C PHE A 355 17.27 -5.91 -5.13
N ARG A 356 17.75 -7.10 -4.77
CA ARG A 356 19.16 -7.42 -4.60
C ARG A 356 19.47 -8.74 -5.27
N ASP A 357 20.03 -8.67 -6.46
CA ASP A 357 20.14 -9.78 -7.38
C ASP A 357 21.61 -10.06 -7.73
N LEU A 358 21.96 -11.36 -7.76
CA LEU A 358 23.18 -11.84 -8.35
C LEU A 358 22.83 -12.59 -9.64
N VAL A 359 23.22 -12.04 -10.78
CA VAL A 359 22.95 -12.60 -12.10
C VAL A 359 24.08 -13.54 -12.49
N LEU A 360 23.76 -14.78 -12.84
CA LEU A 360 24.65 -15.76 -13.45
C LEU A 360 24.38 -15.77 -14.95
N GLN A 361 25.30 -15.24 -15.73
CA GLN A 361 25.19 -15.18 -17.20
C GLN A 361 26.03 -16.27 -17.86
N ASP A 362 25.37 -17.17 -18.54
CA ASP A 362 25.99 -18.26 -19.30
C ASP A 362 26.68 -17.74 -20.55
N VAL A 363 28.00 -17.95 -20.63
CA VAL A 363 28.84 -17.65 -21.80
C VAL A 363 29.53 -18.92 -22.32
N SER A 364 28.93 -20.08 -22.08
CA SER A 364 29.44 -21.37 -22.57
C SER A 364 29.25 -21.54 -24.09
N PRO A 365 29.95 -22.49 -24.74
CA PRO A 365 29.76 -22.75 -26.16
C PRO A 365 28.31 -23.09 -26.57
N ALA A 366 27.48 -23.58 -25.64
CA ALA A 366 26.08 -23.88 -25.87
C ALA A 366 25.27 -22.62 -26.29
N MET A 367 25.70 -21.45 -25.83
CA MET A 367 25.03 -20.17 -26.16
C MET A 367 25.24 -19.72 -27.62
N ASN A 368 26.15 -20.34 -28.37
CA ASN A 368 26.30 -20.11 -29.81
C ASN A 368 25.25 -20.82 -30.68
N GLN A 369 24.44 -21.70 -30.10
CA GLN A 369 23.39 -22.40 -30.81
C GLN A 369 22.34 -21.42 -31.37
N PRO A 370 21.70 -21.73 -32.53
CA PRO A 370 20.58 -20.92 -33.01
C PRO A 370 19.43 -20.88 -32.02
N SER A 371 18.88 -19.69 -31.77
CA SER A 371 17.71 -19.50 -30.92
C SER A 371 16.39 -19.95 -31.52
N GLY A 372 16.37 -20.17 -32.83
CA GLY A 372 15.13 -20.37 -33.59
C GLY A 372 14.40 -19.07 -33.98
N LEU A 373 14.90 -17.92 -33.54
CA LEU A 373 14.30 -16.60 -33.79
C LEU A 373 15.22 -15.78 -34.72
N ALA A 374 14.72 -15.41 -35.92
CA ALA A 374 15.31 -14.39 -36.81
C ALA A 374 16.84 -14.42 -36.98
N ASN A 375 17.45 -15.61 -37.10
CA ASN A 375 18.90 -15.83 -37.21
C ASN A 375 19.75 -15.39 -35.98
N LEU A 376 19.14 -15.22 -34.83
CA LEU A 376 19.85 -14.91 -33.57
C LEU A 376 20.44 -16.19 -32.95
N SER A 377 21.64 -16.09 -32.37
CA SER A 377 22.13 -17.09 -31.44
C SER A 377 21.42 -16.98 -30.09
N LEU A 378 21.54 -18.00 -29.24
CA LEU A 378 21.04 -17.93 -27.85
C LEU A 378 21.72 -16.81 -27.05
N GLU A 379 23.00 -16.55 -27.29
CA GLU A 379 23.75 -15.44 -26.71
C GLU A 379 23.12 -14.08 -27.09
N GLN A 380 22.84 -13.87 -28.39
CA GLN A 380 22.21 -12.65 -28.85
C GLN A 380 20.79 -12.48 -28.31
N LEU A 381 20.04 -13.58 -28.20
CA LEU A 381 18.72 -13.59 -27.55
C LEU A 381 18.83 -13.23 -26.07
N LEU A 382 19.83 -13.80 -25.36
CA LEU A 382 20.08 -13.47 -23.96
C LEU A 382 20.44 -11.99 -23.81
N ALA A 383 21.41 -11.48 -24.60
CA ALA A 383 21.83 -10.07 -24.54
C ALA A 383 20.66 -9.10 -24.70
N GLN A 384 19.80 -9.31 -25.73
CA GLN A 384 18.61 -8.49 -25.94
C GLN A 384 17.61 -8.59 -24.80
N THR A 385 17.45 -9.78 -24.22
CA THR A 385 16.54 -10.03 -23.10
C THR A 385 17.06 -9.39 -21.82
N ALA A 386 18.36 -9.54 -21.52
CA ALA A 386 19.01 -9.00 -20.33
C ALA A 386 18.99 -7.47 -20.35
N SER A 387 19.33 -6.83 -21.46
CA SER A 387 19.28 -5.36 -21.60
C SER A 387 17.86 -4.81 -21.42
N LYS A 388 16.83 -5.45 -22.01
CA LYS A 388 15.43 -5.08 -21.75
C LYS A 388 15.01 -5.32 -20.31
N GLY A 389 15.42 -6.46 -19.72
CA GLY A 389 15.15 -6.80 -18.34
C GLY A 389 15.79 -5.81 -17.36
N LEU A 390 17.04 -5.42 -17.62
CA LEU A 390 17.77 -4.43 -16.81
C LEU A 390 17.02 -3.09 -16.73
N GLY A 391 16.33 -2.70 -17.84
CA GLY A 391 15.50 -1.50 -17.90
C GLY A 391 14.26 -1.53 -16.97
N LEU A 392 13.82 -2.71 -16.52
CA LEU A 392 12.66 -2.85 -15.63
C LEU A 392 13.02 -2.62 -14.15
N PHE A 393 14.30 -2.69 -13.79
CA PHE A 393 14.74 -2.53 -12.41
C PHE A 393 14.93 -1.06 -12.05
N PRO A 394 14.45 -0.62 -10.86
CA PRO A 394 14.72 0.72 -10.33
C PRO A 394 16.23 0.95 -10.10
N ASP A 395 16.65 2.21 -10.11
CA ASP A 395 18.06 2.61 -9.90
C ASP A 395 18.64 2.22 -8.53
N GLY A 396 17.79 2.07 -7.51
CA GLY A 396 18.16 1.59 -6.19
C GLY A 396 18.42 0.08 -6.10
N THR A 397 18.07 -0.69 -7.15
CA THR A 397 18.33 -2.14 -7.20
C THR A 397 19.82 -2.42 -7.02
N GLN A 398 20.15 -3.35 -6.14
CA GLN A 398 21.51 -3.86 -6.01
C GLN A 398 21.70 -5.07 -6.94
N MET A 399 22.61 -4.96 -7.90
CA MET A 399 22.85 -6.03 -8.85
C MET A 399 24.35 -6.30 -9.01
N GLY A 400 24.68 -7.57 -9.14
CA GLY A 400 26.01 -8.04 -9.52
C GLY A 400 25.91 -9.08 -10.64
N VAL A 401 26.98 -9.28 -11.39
CA VAL A 401 27.03 -10.23 -12.52
C VAL A 401 28.22 -11.16 -12.38
N TRP A 402 27.94 -12.46 -12.45
CA TRP A 402 28.93 -13.51 -12.63
C TRP A 402 28.81 -14.13 -14.02
N LEU A 403 29.93 -14.23 -14.75
CA LEU A 403 29.99 -14.98 -15.99
C LEU A 403 30.31 -16.43 -15.70
N ILE A 404 29.48 -17.37 -16.18
CA ILE A 404 29.63 -18.81 -15.99
C ILE A 404 29.87 -19.48 -17.33
N GLY A 405 30.59 -20.64 -17.32
CA GLY A 405 30.92 -21.36 -18.54
C GLY A 405 32.20 -20.89 -19.24
N LYS A 406 32.97 -19.99 -18.63
CA LYS A 406 34.22 -19.45 -19.17
C LYS A 406 35.47 -20.18 -18.63
N SER A 407 35.38 -20.79 -17.49
CA SER A 407 36.52 -21.36 -16.75
C SER A 407 36.34 -22.86 -16.40
N SER A 408 37.33 -23.46 -15.72
CA SER A 408 37.31 -24.85 -15.29
C SER A 408 36.34 -25.12 -14.14
N VAL A 409 36.02 -26.39 -13.88
CA VAL A 409 35.15 -26.84 -12.78
C VAL A 409 35.61 -26.33 -11.41
N SER A 410 36.90 -26.14 -11.20
CA SER A 410 37.46 -25.60 -9.95
C SER A 410 37.17 -24.09 -9.74
N HIS A 411 36.76 -23.37 -10.78
CA HIS A 411 36.38 -21.96 -10.75
C HIS A 411 35.14 -21.79 -11.62
N PRO A 412 33.94 -22.11 -11.11
CA PRO A 412 32.73 -22.20 -11.93
C PRO A 412 32.21 -20.83 -12.44
N TYR A 413 32.75 -19.72 -11.94
CA TYR A 413 32.38 -18.38 -12.34
C TYR A 413 33.54 -17.38 -12.36
N THR A 414 33.32 -16.24 -13.04
CA THR A 414 34.14 -15.04 -12.93
C THR A 414 33.24 -13.89 -12.50
N GLU A 415 33.57 -13.20 -11.40
CA GLU A 415 32.83 -12.00 -11.00
C GLU A 415 33.17 -10.87 -11.98
N ALA A 416 32.19 -10.54 -12.83
CA ALA A 416 32.30 -9.45 -13.80
C ALA A 416 31.92 -8.11 -13.19
N VAL A 417 30.84 -8.09 -12.40
CA VAL A 417 30.35 -6.90 -11.70
C VAL A 417 30.05 -7.27 -10.25
N PRO A 418 30.65 -6.59 -9.25
CA PRO A 418 30.31 -6.81 -7.85
C PRO A 418 28.92 -6.25 -7.51
N ILE A 419 28.22 -6.88 -6.54
CA ILE A 419 26.88 -6.46 -6.12
C ILE A 419 26.89 -5.04 -5.56
N GLY A 420 25.96 -4.20 -6.01
CA GLY A 420 25.74 -2.84 -5.51
C GLY A 420 24.65 -2.09 -6.29
N PRO A 421 24.28 -0.87 -5.88
CA PRO A 421 23.21 -0.10 -6.53
C PRO A 421 23.49 0.16 -8.02
N LEU A 422 22.46 0.02 -8.86
CA LEU A 422 22.57 0.25 -10.31
C LEU A 422 22.98 1.69 -10.64
N SER A 423 22.61 2.64 -9.81
CA SER A 423 23.00 4.05 -9.94
C SER A 423 24.44 4.36 -9.53
N ALA A 424 25.10 3.45 -8.77
CA ALA A 424 26.47 3.69 -8.29
C ALA A 424 27.49 3.54 -9.41
N ASN A 425 28.51 4.40 -9.40
CA ASN A 425 29.58 4.32 -10.39
C ASN A 425 30.54 3.16 -10.10
N ILE A 426 30.94 2.47 -11.16
CA ILE A 426 32.06 1.53 -11.22
C ILE A 426 33.07 2.13 -12.21
N GLY A 427 34.16 2.72 -11.71
CA GLY A 427 35.06 3.47 -12.58
C GLY A 427 34.39 4.69 -13.20
N VAL A 428 34.30 4.73 -14.54
CA VAL A 428 33.72 5.84 -15.30
C VAL A 428 32.25 5.64 -15.68
N LEU A 429 31.72 4.43 -15.52
CA LEU A 429 30.33 4.08 -15.84
C LEU A 429 29.50 3.90 -14.58
N THR A 430 28.19 4.10 -14.69
CA THR A 430 27.27 3.57 -13.67
C THR A 430 27.25 2.05 -13.74
N ARG A 431 26.93 1.37 -12.63
CA ARG A 431 26.82 -0.10 -12.63
C ARG A 431 25.81 -0.58 -13.68
N ARG A 432 24.68 0.12 -13.87
CA ARG A 432 23.71 -0.15 -14.93
C ARG A 432 24.38 -0.16 -16.32
N ALA A 433 25.13 0.89 -16.64
CA ALA A 433 25.79 1.00 -17.94
C ALA A 433 26.90 -0.04 -18.12
N ASP A 434 27.61 -0.40 -17.03
CA ASP A 434 28.65 -1.44 -17.07
C ASP A 434 28.03 -2.83 -17.31
N ILE A 435 26.90 -3.15 -16.67
CA ILE A 435 26.16 -4.40 -16.89
C ILE A 435 25.64 -4.45 -18.33
N ASP A 436 25.00 -3.38 -18.83
CA ASP A 436 24.47 -3.31 -20.20
C ASP A 436 25.60 -3.46 -21.24
N GLN A 437 26.79 -2.91 -20.96
CA GLN A 437 27.97 -3.12 -21.81
C GLN A 437 28.44 -4.57 -21.79
N ILE A 438 28.42 -5.25 -20.62
CA ILE A 438 28.76 -6.67 -20.50
C ILE A 438 27.76 -7.51 -21.30
N ASP A 439 26.46 -7.28 -21.14
CA ASP A 439 25.42 -7.96 -21.89
C ASP A 439 25.60 -7.83 -23.42
N ALA A 440 26.00 -6.64 -23.86
CA ALA A 440 26.20 -6.36 -25.29
C ALA A 440 27.53 -6.92 -25.85
N THR A 441 28.55 -7.10 -25.01
CA THR A 441 29.91 -7.44 -25.45
C THR A 441 30.42 -8.79 -24.96
N ALA A 442 29.72 -9.46 -24.03
CA ALA A 442 30.09 -10.79 -23.57
C ALA A 442 30.09 -11.75 -24.76
N THR A 443 31.23 -12.38 -25.00
CA THR A 443 31.38 -13.37 -26.06
C THR A 443 31.44 -14.75 -25.45
N THR A 444 30.85 -15.73 -26.14
CA THR A 444 30.94 -17.14 -25.73
C THR A 444 32.38 -17.62 -25.74
N SER A 445 32.72 -18.39 -24.74
CA SER A 445 34.05 -19.03 -24.66
C SER A 445 34.08 -20.22 -25.61
N PRO A 446 35.01 -20.27 -26.60
CA PRO A 446 35.04 -21.36 -27.57
C PRO A 446 35.40 -22.72 -26.98
N SER A 447 36.00 -22.75 -25.79
CA SER A 447 36.47 -23.98 -25.09
C SER A 447 36.03 -24.01 -23.62
N GLY A 448 35.06 -23.15 -23.24
CA GLY A 448 34.59 -23.09 -21.85
C GLY A 448 33.77 -24.30 -21.45
N SER A 449 33.81 -24.63 -20.18
CA SER A 449 33.05 -25.71 -19.55
C SER A 449 32.07 -25.12 -18.56
N LEU A 450 30.80 -25.49 -18.65
CA LEU A 450 29.75 -24.99 -17.77
C LEU A 450 29.54 -25.96 -16.60
N ALA A 451 29.92 -25.55 -15.40
CA ALA A 451 29.56 -26.17 -14.12
C ALA A 451 28.39 -25.36 -13.52
N LEU A 452 27.19 -25.48 -14.13
CA LEU A 452 26.02 -24.66 -13.82
C LEU A 452 25.58 -24.84 -12.38
N TYR A 453 25.49 -26.09 -11.91
CA TYR A 453 24.96 -26.39 -10.58
C TYR A 453 25.90 -25.93 -9.46
N ASP A 454 27.20 -26.04 -9.67
CA ASP A 454 28.21 -25.54 -8.74
C ASP A 454 28.17 -24.01 -8.65
N ALA A 455 28.04 -23.33 -9.80
CA ALA A 455 27.90 -21.87 -9.84
C ALA A 455 26.61 -21.38 -9.12
N ILE A 456 25.49 -22.07 -9.31
CA ILE A 456 24.22 -21.75 -8.62
C ILE A 456 24.39 -21.92 -7.10
N LEU A 457 25.02 -23.00 -6.64
CA LEU A 457 25.24 -23.25 -5.22
C LEU A 457 26.13 -22.19 -4.58
N ASP A 458 27.20 -21.80 -5.25
CA ASP A 458 28.13 -20.79 -4.76
C ASP A 458 27.48 -19.39 -4.72
N ALA A 459 26.69 -19.04 -5.75
CA ALA A 459 25.91 -17.81 -5.77
C ALA A 459 24.86 -17.79 -4.64
N TYR A 460 24.16 -18.90 -4.42
CA TYR A 460 23.19 -19.02 -3.34
C TYR A 460 23.84 -18.84 -1.96
N ARG A 461 25.00 -19.46 -1.74
CA ARG A 461 25.80 -19.30 -0.51
C ARG A 461 26.25 -17.86 -0.32
N LYS A 462 26.75 -17.21 -1.38
CA LYS A 462 27.17 -15.80 -1.36
C LYS A 462 26.01 -14.89 -0.97
N MET A 463 24.84 -15.06 -1.60
CA MET A 463 23.66 -14.26 -1.32
C MET A 463 23.10 -14.51 0.08
N SER A 464 23.09 -15.77 0.54
CA SER A 464 22.65 -16.11 1.89
C SER A 464 23.58 -15.57 2.98
N ALA A 465 24.90 -15.59 2.75
CA ALA A 465 25.90 -15.03 3.67
C ALA A 465 25.79 -13.50 3.79
N SER A 466 25.47 -12.83 2.69
CA SER A 466 25.32 -11.36 2.61
C SER A 466 23.86 -10.91 2.51
N TYR A 467 22.92 -11.67 3.08
CA TYR A 467 21.50 -11.37 3.05
C TYR A 467 21.17 -9.97 3.59
N ALA A 468 20.34 -9.24 2.87
CA ALA A 468 19.90 -7.89 3.21
C ALA A 468 18.36 -7.85 3.37
N PRO A 469 17.83 -7.71 4.59
CA PRO A 469 16.38 -7.88 4.86
C PRO A 469 15.50 -6.80 4.22
N GLN A 470 16.07 -5.64 3.89
CA GLN A 470 15.37 -4.55 3.20
C GLN A 470 15.27 -4.73 1.68
N TYR A 471 15.73 -5.88 1.16
CA TYR A 471 15.67 -6.23 -0.25
C TYR A 471 15.06 -7.61 -0.46
N VAL A 472 14.41 -7.80 -1.59
CA VAL A 472 14.18 -9.13 -2.15
C VAL A 472 15.50 -9.65 -2.69
N ASN A 473 16.01 -10.74 -2.12
CA ASN A 473 17.32 -11.30 -2.46
C ASN A 473 17.13 -12.47 -3.43
N ALA A 474 17.79 -12.44 -4.60
CA ALA A 474 17.71 -13.55 -5.55
C ALA A 474 19.02 -13.84 -6.28
N VAL A 475 19.11 -15.08 -6.76
CA VAL A 475 20.07 -15.52 -7.77
C VAL A 475 19.29 -15.68 -9.08
N ILE A 476 19.62 -14.88 -10.08
CA ILE A 476 19.02 -14.93 -11.42
C ILE A 476 19.97 -15.72 -12.33
N VAL A 477 19.47 -16.79 -12.94
CA VAL A 477 20.27 -17.66 -13.82
C VAL A 477 19.81 -17.49 -15.25
N LEU A 478 20.69 -17.00 -16.11
CA LEU A 478 20.46 -16.84 -17.56
C LEU A 478 21.30 -17.88 -18.30
N THR A 479 20.69 -18.95 -18.81
CA THR A 479 21.44 -20.10 -19.35
C THR A 479 20.72 -20.84 -20.48
N ALA A 480 21.47 -21.59 -21.28
CA ALA A 480 20.91 -22.60 -22.16
C ALA A 480 20.43 -23.87 -21.42
N GLY A 481 20.70 -23.99 -20.12
CA GLY A 481 20.16 -25.04 -19.25
C GLY A 481 20.92 -26.37 -19.25
N ASN A 482 22.12 -26.45 -19.80
CA ASN A 482 22.95 -27.67 -19.84
C ASN A 482 24.13 -27.57 -18.85
N ASP A 483 24.13 -28.42 -17.83
CA ASP A 483 25.33 -28.64 -16.99
C ASP A 483 26.27 -29.63 -17.70
N ALA A 484 27.25 -29.08 -18.43
CA ALA A 484 28.07 -29.89 -19.32
C ALA A 484 29.22 -30.63 -18.62
N HIS A 485 29.68 -30.14 -17.47
CA HIS A 485 30.89 -30.65 -16.79
C HIS A 485 30.87 -30.45 -15.27
N GLY A 486 29.69 -30.33 -14.66
CA GLY A 486 29.56 -30.28 -13.20
C GLY A 486 29.73 -31.69 -12.59
N ASP A 487 30.47 -31.79 -11.50
CA ASP A 487 30.60 -33.04 -10.72
C ASP A 487 29.32 -33.29 -9.87
N MET A 488 28.42 -32.31 -9.81
CA MET A 488 27.21 -32.35 -8.99
C MET A 488 25.95 -32.65 -9.84
N PRO A 489 25.19 -33.71 -9.53
CA PRO A 489 23.89 -33.93 -10.16
C PRO A 489 22.84 -32.93 -9.63
N ALA A 490 21.85 -32.59 -10.45
CA ALA A 490 20.78 -31.68 -10.10
C ALA A 490 20.09 -32.03 -8.77
N SER A 491 19.87 -33.33 -8.51
CA SER A 491 19.25 -33.81 -7.27
C SER A 491 20.09 -33.47 -6.02
N SER A 492 21.43 -33.48 -6.13
CA SER A 492 22.32 -33.08 -5.04
C SER A 492 22.26 -31.57 -4.79
N LEU A 493 22.20 -30.75 -5.85
CA LEU A 493 22.01 -29.32 -5.72
C LEU A 493 20.66 -29.01 -5.02
N VAL A 494 19.56 -29.62 -5.46
CA VAL A 494 18.23 -29.48 -4.85
C VAL A 494 18.28 -29.80 -3.35
N ALA A 495 18.90 -30.94 -2.97
CA ALA A 495 19.02 -31.32 -1.56
C ALA A 495 19.87 -30.33 -0.74
N GLN A 496 20.94 -29.78 -1.32
CA GLN A 496 21.75 -28.77 -0.64
C GLN A 496 21.01 -27.42 -0.50
N LEU A 497 20.29 -26.99 -1.52
CA LEU A 497 19.48 -25.76 -1.47
C LEU A 497 18.37 -25.87 -0.42
N GLN A 498 17.64 -26.99 -0.38
CA GLN A 498 16.63 -27.26 0.65
C GLN A 498 17.20 -27.22 2.07
N LYS A 499 18.42 -27.74 2.27
CA LYS A 499 19.10 -27.69 3.56
C LYS A 499 19.54 -26.27 3.95
N LEU A 500 19.90 -25.44 2.97
CA LEU A 500 20.32 -24.05 3.18
C LEU A 500 19.14 -23.07 3.25
N TYR A 501 17.99 -23.47 2.76
CA TYR A 501 16.80 -22.61 2.69
C TYR A 501 16.35 -22.17 4.09
N ASN A 502 16.14 -20.86 4.25
CA ASN A 502 15.62 -20.27 5.46
C ASN A 502 14.41 -19.39 5.13
N PRO A 503 13.18 -19.75 5.58
CA PRO A 503 11.98 -18.99 5.26
C PRO A 503 11.97 -17.55 5.80
N ASN A 504 12.77 -17.27 6.85
CA ASN A 504 12.90 -15.92 7.41
C ASN A 504 14.00 -15.07 6.74
N ARG A 505 14.82 -15.68 5.88
CA ARG A 505 15.93 -15.05 5.14
C ARG A 505 15.95 -15.63 3.73
N LYS A 506 14.86 -15.41 3.01
CA LYS A 506 14.66 -16.00 1.68
C LYS A 506 15.68 -15.46 0.69
N VAL A 507 16.36 -16.37 0.00
CA VAL A 507 17.11 -16.12 -1.22
C VAL A 507 16.53 -17.04 -2.28
N GLU A 508 15.98 -16.49 -3.34
CA GLU A 508 15.29 -17.26 -4.37
C GLU A 508 16.18 -17.50 -5.58
N VAL A 509 16.05 -18.66 -6.20
CA VAL A 509 16.69 -18.94 -7.50
C VAL A 509 15.64 -18.76 -8.59
N ILE A 510 15.91 -17.85 -9.52
CA ILE A 510 15.08 -17.61 -10.70
C ILE A 510 15.89 -18.00 -11.92
N ALA A 511 15.42 -18.96 -12.69
CA ALA A 511 16.12 -19.44 -13.86
C ALA A 511 15.37 -19.07 -15.15
N LEU A 512 16.08 -18.43 -16.08
CA LEU A 512 15.63 -18.13 -17.44
C LEU A 512 16.41 -19.03 -18.40
N GLN A 513 15.72 -20.01 -18.98
CA GLN A 513 16.30 -20.90 -19.97
C GLN A 513 16.07 -20.34 -21.38
N PHE A 514 17.16 -20.19 -22.10
CA PHE A 514 17.16 -19.78 -23.51
C PHE A 514 17.28 -21.02 -24.42
N GLY A 515 16.33 -21.18 -25.35
CA GLY A 515 16.25 -22.34 -26.21
C GLY A 515 15.62 -23.58 -25.56
N ALA A 516 15.42 -24.64 -26.36
CA ALA A 516 14.71 -25.84 -25.95
C ALA A 516 15.62 -27.04 -25.61
N GLN A 517 16.93 -26.89 -25.74
CA GLN A 517 17.89 -28.00 -25.65
C GLN A 517 18.34 -28.31 -24.20
N GLY A 518 18.03 -27.47 -23.24
CA GLY A 518 18.44 -27.61 -21.86
C GLY A 518 17.52 -28.50 -21.03
N ASN A 519 17.98 -28.85 -19.82
CA ASN A 519 17.16 -29.58 -18.85
C ASN A 519 16.29 -28.64 -18.05
N PHE A 520 15.19 -28.18 -18.63
CA PHE A 520 14.26 -27.25 -18.00
C PHE A 520 13.65 -27.82 -16.71
N GLN A 521 13.35 -29.12 -16.68
CA GLN A 521 12.81 -29.80 -15.49
C GLN A 521 13.78 -29.71 -14.30
N ALA A 522 15.08 -29.84 -14.53
CA ALA A 522 16.07 -29.65 -13.48
C ALA A 522 16.07 -28.22 -12.94
N LEU A 523 16.00 -27.21 -13.83
CA LEU A 523 15.92 -25.81 -13.43
C LEU A 523 14.64 -25.51 -12.63
N GLN A 524 13.50 -26.10 -13.01
CA GLN A 524 12.26 -25.98 -12.24
C GLN A 524 12.41 -26.55 -10.83
N GLN A 525 13.02 -27.74 -10.67
CA GLN A 525 13.25 -28.34 -9.36
C GLN A 525 14.22 -27.53 -8.50
N ILE A 526 15.29 -27.00 -9.10
CA ILE A 526 16.28 -26.15 -8.43
C ILE A 526 15.62 -24.86 -7.94
N ALA A 527 14.87 -24.17 -8.80
CA ALA A 527 14.15 -22.95 -8.44
C ALA A 527 13.13 -23.20 -7.34
N ALA A 528 12.30 -24.24 -7.48
CA ALA A 528 11.28 -24.62 -6.49
C ALA A 528 11.88 -24.96 -5.11
N ALA A 529 13.11 -25.47 -5.04
CA ALA A 529 13.80 -25.78 -3.78
C ALA A 529 14.05 -24.54 -2.91
N THR A 530 14.00 -23.34 -3.50
CA THR A 530 14.25 -22.06 -2.83
C THR A 530 13.00 -21.14 -2.83
N GLY A 531 11.86 -21.63 -3.33
CA GLY A 531 10.63 -20.85 -3.49
C GLY A 531 10.63 -19.95 -4.72
N GLY A 532 11.62 -20.06 -5.61
CA GLY A 532 11.70 -19.34 -6.87
C GLY A 532 11.05 -20.09 -8.05
N ALA A 533 11.31 -19.63 -9.27
CA ALA A 533 10.70 -20.12 -10.49
C ALA A 533 11.67 -20.26 -11.66
N ALA A 534 11.31 -21.10 -12.64
CA ALA A 534 12.03 -21.21 -13.91
C ALA A 534 11.11 -20.89 -15.09
N PHE A 535 11.64 -20.15 -16.07
CA PHE A 535 10.94 -19.69 -17.25
C PHE A 535 11.71 -20.06 -18.52
N GLN A 536 11.01 -20.38 -19.60
CA GLN A 536 11.59 -20.48 -20.91
C GLN A 536 11.43 -19.14 -21.65
N VAL A 537 12.51 -18.59 -22.17
CA VAL A 537 12.52 -17.36 -22.94
C VAL A 537 12.70 -17.69 -24.40
N THR A 538 11.67 -17.43 -25.18
CA THR A 538 11.66 -17.64 -26.63
C THR A 538 11.69 -16.33 -27.41
N ASN A 539 11.30 -15.21 -26.77
CA ASN A 539 11.23 -13.89 -27.38
C ASN A 539 11.61 -12.80 -26.37
N PRO A 540 12.53 -11.87 -26.70
CA PRO A 540 12.91 -10.76 -25.82
C PRO A 540 11.75 -9.82 -25.45
N ALA A 541 10.66 -9.81 -26.22
CA ALA A 541 9.49 -8.99 -25.92
C ALA A 541 8.68 -9.52 -24.71
N GLU A 542 8.84 -10.78 -24.37
CA GLU A 542 8.11 -11.43 -23.24
C GLU A 542 8.75 -11.15 -21.88
N ILE A 543 9.95 -10.54 -21.83
CA ILE A 543 10.68 -10.37 -20.58
C ILE A 543 9.92 -9.54 -19.55
N GLY A 544 9.13 -8.54 -19.97
CA GLY A 544 8.29 -7.77 -19.07
C GLY A 544 7.27 -8.65 -18.33
N GLN A 545 6.61 -9.55 -19.06
CA GLN A 545 5.66 -10.49 -18.47
C GLN A 545 6.37 -11.51 -17.56
N VAL A 546 7.51 -12.04 -17.99
CA VAL A 546 8.34 -12.95 -17.18
C VAL A 546 8.81 -12.26 -15.90
N PHE A 547 9.20 -10.98 -15.97
CA PHE A 547 9.58 -10.19 -14.79
C PHE A 547 8.42 -10.06 -13.80
N VAL A 548 7.23 -9.63 -14.27
CA VAL A 548 6.04 -9.48 -13.42
C VAL A 548 5.64 -10.82 -12.80
N GLU A 549 5.70 -11.91 -13.56
CA GLU A 549 5.38 -13.25 -13.05
C GLU A 549 6.42 -13.72 -12.01
N ALA A 550 7.71 -13.51 -12.25
CA ALA A 550 8.77 -13.81 -11.29
C ALA A 550 8.59 -13.02 -9.98
N VAL A 551 8.30 -11.73 -10.08
CA VAL A 551 8.03 -10.86 -8.90
C VAL A 551 6.76 -11.31 -8.18
N SER A 552 5.68 -11.67 -8.90
CA SER A 552 4.43 -12.11 -8.29
C SER A 552 4.56 -13.41 -7.49
N GLN A 553 5.42 -14.32 -7.94
CA GLN A 553 5.69 -15.57 -7.21
C GLN A 553 6.48 -15.30 -5.92
N ARG A 554 7.36 -14.30 -5.90
CA ARG A 554 8.10 -13.86 -4.70
C ARG A 554 7.18 -13.32 -3.60
N VAL A 555 6.08 -12.68 -3.99
CA VAL A 555 5.12 -12.08 -3.05
C VAL A 555 4.23 -13.13 -2.39
N SER A 556 3.96 -14.24 -3.08
CA SER A 556 3.00 -15.28 -2.64
C SER A 556 3.59 -16.38 -1.76
N GLY A 557 4.88 -16.33 -1.41
CA GLY A 557 5.60 -17.37 -0.67
C GLY A 557 5.69 -17.14 0.85
#